data_0ca3c596e0bcec87ffb5c325ccd2af85
#
_entry.id   0ca3c596e0bcec87ffb5c325ccd2af85
#
_cell.length_a   1.000
_cell.length_b   1.000
_cell.length_c   1.000
_cell.angle_alpha   90.00
_cell.angle_beta   90.00
_cell.angle_gamma   90.00
#
_symmetry.space_group_name_H-M   'P 1'
#
loop_
_entity.id
_entity.type
_entity.pdbx_description
1 polymer ?
#
loop_
_entity_poly.entity_id
_entity_poly.type
_entity_poly.pdbx_seq_one_letter_code
_entity_poly.pdbx_strand_id
1 'polypeptide(L)'
;MTRLTAAIIRQSRAVVVDIPPATLDMAGLCVLDFFGLAIGGADEPATRLIREVALAEGAIPVASAVGAGRAFSARQAALINGVAGHALDYDDVNLAMHVHPTTVILPGLLALAEAERLSGRAVIEAFVVGYEAAGMIGTLISGSHYARGFHATGTIGAFGAAAACAYLLGLDEEATARAYGLAGSQAAGLKAQFGTMTKPLHAGRAAEAGVMSALWARAGVSARADILEHPRGFAATQSDGLPSGPLVWDGYALDKNLFKHHASCFGTHGTLEALGALRRQGLRPEAVRSIRLKVDAGADAMCNIAAPRTGLEAKFSLRFNAALAVCEADTSDVAAYADAVVHRAELEAIRAITTVELAPASWPEDITEVTVETRDGRILVACHDVSKPSGDLGALRQTLRSKFLNLTGPRMGSRRAEGLMAQLERFATQADLIATLDATTTG
;
A
#
# COMPACT_ATOMS: atom_id res chain seq x y z
N MET A 1 29.62 -18.35 -6.35
CA MET A 1 28.40 -18.02 -5.63
C MET A 1 27.43 -17.36 -6.60
N THR A 2 26.20 -17.83 -6.68
CA THR A 2 25.13 -17.18 -7.48
C THR A 2 24.90 -15.80 -6.90
N ARG A 3 24.94 -14.75 -7.73
CA ARG A 3 24.68 -13.38 -7.27
C ARG A 3 23.24 -13.26 -6.78
N LEU A 4 23.00 -12.62 -5.64
CA LEU A 4 21.67 -12.50 -5.02
C LEU A 4 20.67 -11.84 -5.96
N THR A 5 21.05 -10.69 -6.56
CA THR A 5 20.21 -9.97 -7.52
C THR A 5 19.73 -10.89 -8.64
N ALA A 6 20.63 -11.65 -9.25
CA ALA A 6 20.28 -12.62 -10.30
C ALA A 6 19.40 -13.78 -9.79
N ALA A 7 19.60 -14.23 -8.56
CA ALA A 7 18.76 -15.27 -7.95
C ALA A 7 17.32 -14.79 -7.76
N ILE A 8 17.12 -13.57 -7.24
CA ILE A 8 15.79 -12.95 -7.08
C ILE A 8 15.10 -12.80 -8.44
N ILE A 9 15.80 -12.30 -9.46
CA ILE A 9 15.24 -12.15 -10.81
C ILE A 9 14.76 -13.49 -11.37
N ARG A 10 15.55 -14.54 -11.27
CA ARG A 10 15.15 -15.86 -11.75
C ARG A 10 13.99 -16.45 -10.96
N GLN A 11 14.05 -16.38 -9.64
CA GLN A 11 13.03 -16.95 -8.77
C GLN A 11 11.69 -16.23 -8.95
N SER A 12 11.67 -14.90 -8.95
CA SER A 12 10.43 -14.14 -9.13
C SER A 12 9.78 -14.36 -10.51
N ARG A 13 10.57 -14.64 -11.54
CA ARG A 13 10.06 -15.01 -12.86
C ARG A 13 9.57 -16.47 -12.95
N ALA A 14 10.19 -17.36 -12.20
CA ALA A 14 9.80 -18.76 -12.21
C ALA A 14 8.41 -18.99 -11.60
N VAL A 15 7.95 -18.13 -10.70
CA VAL A 15 6.66 -18.28 -10.01
C VAL A 15 5.44 -18.17 -10.96
N VAL A 16 5.58 -17.53 -12.13
CA VAL A 16 4.46 -17.35 -13.08
C VAL A 16 4.25 -18.53 -14.02
N VAL A 17 5.10 -19.54 -13.97
CA VAL A 17 4.94 -20.76 -14.81
C VAL A 17 3.65 -21.51 -14.43
N ASP A 18 3.32 -21.54 -13.14
CA ASP A 18 2.11 -22.20 -12.62
C ASP A 18 1.60 -21.43 -11.39
N ILE A 19 0.89 -20.32 -11.62
CA ILE A 19 0.33 -19.52 -10.53
C ILE A 19 -0.93 -20.23 -9.99
N PRO A 20 -1.00 -20.54 -8.67
CA PRO A 20 -2.19 -21.12 -8.08
C PRO A 20 -3.44 -20.25 -8.29
N PRO A 21 -4.63 -20.85 -8.48
CA PRO A 21 -5.87 -20.09 -8.63
C PRO A 21 -6.15 -19.11 -7.49
N ALA A 22 -5.84 -19.49 -6.24
CA ALA A 22 -6.02 -18.60 -5.08
C ALA A 22 -5.12 -17.36 -5.15
N THR A 23 -3.87 -17.51 -5.62
CA THR A 23 -2.93 -16.40 -5.81
C THR A 23 -3.37 -15.49 -6.96
N LEU A 24 -3.93 -16.05 -8.05
CA LEU A 24 -4.55 -15.26 -9.12
C LEU A 24 -5.78 -14.48 -8.64
N ASP A 25 -6.61 -15.11 -7.80
CA ASP A 25 -7.75 -14.45 -7.16
C ASP A 25 -7.28 -13.29 -6.27
N MET A 26 -6.23 -13.49 -5.48
CA MET A 26 -5.62 -12.45 -4.65
C MET A 26 -5.11 -11.28 -5.51
N ALA A 27 -4.41 -11.56 -6.61
CA ALA A 27 -3.98 -10.51 -7.56
C ALA A 27 -5.17 -9.71 -8.12
N GLY A 28 -6.27 -10.40 -8.49
CA GLY A 28 -7.50 -9.76 -8.93
C GLY A 28 -8.12 -8.86 -7.87
N LEU A 29 -8.08 -9.26 -6.60
CA LEU A 29 -8.55 -8.44 -5.48
C LEU A 29 -7.67 -7.21 -5.25
N CYS A 30 -6.34 -7.33 -5.42
CA CYS A 30 -5.42 -6.18 -5.39
C CYS A 30 -5.74 -5.17 -6.50
N VAL A 31 -6.03 -5.65 -7.72
CA VAL A 31 -6.45 -4.78 -8.82
C VAL A 31 -7.76 -4.05 -8.49
N LEU A 32 -8.78 -4.77 -8.00
CA LEU A 32 -10.07 -4.17 -7.63
C LEU A 32 -9.90 -3.09 -6.55
N ASP A 33 -9.17 -3.40 -5.49
CA ASP A 33 -8.91 -2.48 -4.37
C ASP A 33 -8.17 -1.23 -4.85
N PHE A 34 -7.10 -1.42 -5.64
CA PHE A 34 -6.33 -0.31 -6.20
C PHE A 34 -7.16 0.65 -7.04
N PHE A 35 -8.01 0.16 -7.95
CA PHE A 35 -8.85 1.05 -8.76
C PHE A 35 -9.84 1.82 -7.90
N GLY A 36 -10.44 1.18 -6.89
CA GLY A 36 -11.30 1.86 -5.92
C GLY A 36 -10.57 3.01 -5.21
N LEU A 37 -9.36 2.72 -4.73
CA LEU A 37 -8.51 3.70 -4.04
C LEU A 37 -8.02 4.81 -4.96
N ALA A 38 -7.57 4.49 -6.16
CA ALA A 38 -7.05 5.49 -7.10
C ALA A 38 -8.15 6.44 -7.58
N ILE A 39 -9.38 5.93 -7.81
CA ILE A 39 -10.54 6.77 -8.12
C ILE A 39 -10.93 7.61 -6.91
N GLY A 40 -11.05 7.00 -5.72
CA GLY A 40 -11.35 7.71 -4.47
C GLY A 40 -10.32 8.80 -4.15
N GLY A 41 -9.04 8.51 -4.37
CA GLY A 41 -7.91 9.41 -4.10
C GLY A 41 -7.57 10.41 -5.22
N ALA A 42 -8.27 10.38 -6.37
CA ALA A 42 -7.91 11.19 -7.54
C ALA A 42 -8.00 12.71 -7.30
N ASP A 43 -8.88 13.16 -6.38
CA ASP A 43 -9.03 14.59 -6.03
C ASP A 43 -8.43 14.95 -4.68
N GLU A 44 -7.77 13.99 -4.01
CA GLU A 44 -7.01 14.32 -2.80
C GLU A 44 -5.94 15.38 -3.11
N PRO A 45 -5.66 16.30 -2.18
CA PRO A 45 -4.74 17.41 -2.43
C PRO A 45 -3.39 16.98 -2.98
N ALA A 46 -2.82 15.89 -2.47
CA ALA A 46 -1.55 15.36 -2.97
C ALA A 46 -1.64 14.96 -4.45
N THR A 47 -2.68 14.22 -4.85
CA THR A 47 -2.87 13.76 -6.22
C THR A 47 -3.12 14.91 -7.17
N ARG A 48 -4.00 15.84 -6.77
CA ARG A 48 -4.36 17.01 -7.58
C ARG A 48 -3.14 17.89 -7.89
N LEU A 49 -2.35 18.23 -6.86
CA LEU A 49 -1.16 19.07 -7.02
C LEU A 49 -0.10 18.41 -7.92
N ILE A 50 0.15 17.11 -7.76
CA ILE A 50 1.11 16.37 -8.62
C ILE A 50 0.60 16.30 -10.05
N ARG A 51 -0.71 16.08 -10.25
CA ARG A 51 -1.35 16.09 -11.58
C ARG A 51 -1.26 17.45 -12.26
N GLU A 52 -1.48 18.54 -11.53
CA GLU A 52 -1.33 19.91 -12.05
C GLU A 52 0.08 20.19 -12.55
N VAL A 53 1.10 19.77 -11.80
CA VAL A 53 2.52 19.88 -12.22
C VAL A 53 2.78 19.08 -13.50
N ALA A 54 2.31 17.83 -13.57
CA ALA A 54 2.48 16.97 -14.74
C ALA A 54 1.77 17.53 -16.00
N LEU A 55 0.59 18.13 -15.84
CA LEU A 55 -0.13 18.79 -16.92
C LEU A 55 0.62 20.04 -17.42
N ALA A 56 1.22 20.82 -16.51
CA ALA A 56 2.02 21.99 -16.87
C ALA A 56 3.31 21.64 -17.62
N GLU A 57 3.94 20.48 -17.31
CA GLU A 57 5.08 19.95 -18.07
C GLU A 57 4.68 19.55 -19.51
N GLY A 58 3.45 19.06 -19.67
CA GLY A 58 2.99 18.45 -20.92
C GLY A 58 3.65 17.11 -21.23
N ALA A 59 3.03 16.32 -22.10
CA ALA A 59 3.57 15.03 -22.53
C ALA A 59 2.89 14.52 -23.82
N ILE A 60 3.48 13.50 -24.44
CA ILE A 60 2.77 12.68 -25.44
C ILE A 60 1.74 11.85 -24.67
N PRO A 61 0.41 11.95 -24.99
CA PRO A 61 -0.65 11.33 -24.21
C PRO A 61 -0.79 9.84 -24.54
N VAL A 62 0.04 9.01 -23.92
CA VAL A 62 0.07 7.55 -24.15
C VAL A 62 -0.52 6.75 -22.99
N ALA A 63 -0.74 7.39 -21.83
CA ALA A 63 -1.23 6.72 -20.62
C ALA A 63 -2.22 7.59 -19.86
N SER A 64 -3.12 6.94 -19.11
CA SER A 64 -4.20 7.54 -18.33
C SER A 64 -3.80 7.72 -16.87
N ALA A 65 -4.14 8.88 -16.30
CA ALA A 65 -4.32 8.98 -14.86
C ALA A 65 -5.74 8.52 -14.50
N VAL A 66 -5.84 7.56 -13.59
CA VAL A 66 -7.12 7.02 -13.10
C VAL A 66 -7.99 8.16 -12.56
N GLY A 67 -9.23 8.24 -13.02
CA GLY A 67 -10.15 9.33 -12.69
C GLY A 67 -9.97 10.62 -13.51
N ALA A 68 -8.89 10.78 -14.31
CA ALA A 68 -8.58 12.00 -15.05
C ALA A 68 -8.31 11.79 -16.57
N GLY A 69 -8.36 10.56 -17.05
CA GLY A 69 -8.24 10.23 -18.48
C GLY A 69 -6.82 10.20 -19.03
N ARG A 70 -6.73 10.02 -20.34
CA ARG A 70 -5.48 9.80 -21.10
C ARG A 70 -4.85 11.10 -21.54
N ALA A 71 -3.95 11.64 -20.71
CA ALA A 71 -3.29 12.92 -21.00
C ALA A 71 -1.78 12.92 -20.65
N PHE A 72 -1.18 11.78 -20.29
CA PHE A 72 0.12 11.71 -19.66
C PHE A 72 1.08 10.77 -20.38
N SER A 73 2.38 10.97 -20.19
CA SER A 73 3.39 9.94 -20.47
C SER A 73 3.22 8.77 -19.49
N ALA A 74 3.75 7.59 -19.83
CA ALA A 74 3.72 6.43 -18.93
C ALA A 74 4.36 6.75 -17.56
N ARG A 75 5.44 7.53 -17.54
CA ARG A 75 6.11 8.00 -16.33
C ARG A 75 5.18 8.84 -15.45
N GLN A 76 4.54 9.86 -16.03
CA GLN A 76 3.65 10.75 -15.29
C GLN A 76 2.39 10.03 -14.79
N ALA A 77 1.80 9.16 -15.63
CA ALA A 77 0.65 8.36 -15.24
C ALA A 77 0.98 7.42 -14.07
N ALA A 78 2.14 6.75 -14.09
CA ALA A 78 2.59 5.91 -12.99
C ALA A 78 2.76 6.71 -11.69
N LEU A 79 3.39 7.89 -11.76
CA LEU A 79 3.53 8.80 -10.61
C LEU A 79 2.17 9.19 -10.05
N ILE A 80 1.26 9.71 -10.87
CA ILE A 80 -0.06 10.21 -10.44
C ILE A 80 -0.89 9.08 -9.85
N ASN A 81 -0.95 7.92 -10.53
CA ASN A 81 -1.74 6.77 -10.09
C ASN A 81 -1.21 6.15 -8.80
N GLY A 82 0.11 6.12 -8.59
CA GLY A 82 0.71 5.67 -7.34
C GLY A 82 0.41 6.63 -6.18
N VAL A 83 0.44 7.94 -6.43
CA VAL A 83 0.00 8.94 -5.43
C VAL A 83 -1.48 8.76 -5.11
N ALA A 84 -2.35 8.65 -6.12
CA ALA A 84 -3.80 8.50 -5.96
C ALA A 84 -4.16 7.23 -5.17
N GLY A 85 -3.54 6.09 -5.51
CA GLY A 85 -3.76 4.82 -4.83
C GLY A 85 -3.36 4.83 -3.36
N HIS A 86 -2.38 5.67 -2.98
CA HIS A 86 -1.88 5.77 -1.60
C HIS A 86 -2.40 7.00 -0.81
N ALA A 87 -3.06 7.96 -1.48
CA ALA A 87 -3.46 9.22 -0.86
C ALA A 87 -4.43 9.06 0.32
N LEU A 88 -5.28 8.05 0.27
CA LEU A 88 -6.25 7.77 1.33
C LEU A 88 -5.64 6.99 2.51
N ASP A 89 -4.42 6.48 2.39
CA ASP A 89 -3.79 5.55 3.35
C ASP A 89 -4.70 4.36 3.70
N TYR A 90 -5.39 3.84 2.68
CA TYR A 90 -6.39 2.79 2.81
C TYR A 90 -6.07 1.58 1.91
N ASP A 91 -4.90 1.60 1.27
CA ASP A 91 -4.36 0.56 0.40
C ASP A 91 -3.78 -0.63 1.19
N ASP A 92 -3.57 -1.72 0.47
CA ASP A 92 -3.05 -2.96 1.00
C ASP A 92 -1.65 -2.82 1.61
N VAL A 93 -1.27 -3.80 2.43
CA VAL A 93 0.04 -3.86 3.09
C VAL A 93 0.55 -5.29 3.16
N ASN A 94 1.86 -5.46 3.09
CA ASN A 94 2.50 -6.73 3.40
C ASN A 94 3.54 -6.52 4.49
N LEU A 95 3.31 -7.13 5.66
CA LEU A 95 4.12 -6.91 6.86
C LEU A 95 5.52 -7.51 6.73
N ALA A 96 5.70 -8.61 5.99
CA ALA A 96 7.01 -9.21 5.81
C ALA A 96 8.02 -8.30 5.08
N MET A 97 7.52 -7.34 4.30
CA MET A 97 8.36 -6.37 3.60
C MET A 97 8.12 -4.91 4.02
N HIS A 98 7.16 -4.64 4.91
CA HIS A 98 6.73 -3.30 5.35
C HIS A 98 6.38 -2.36 4.19
N VAL A 99 5.78 -2.89 3.13
CA VAL A 99 5.47 -2.19 1.89
C VAL A 99 3.96 -2.16 1.66
N HIS A 100 3.47 -1.11 0.99
CA HIS A 100 2.17 -1.03 0.33
C HIS A 100 2.37 -1.45 -1.14
N PRO A 101 2.28 -2.74 -1.49
CA PRO A 101 2.87 -3.24 -2.74
C PRO A 101 2.06 -2.89 -3.97
N THR A 102 0.73 -2.98 -3.90
CA THR A 102 -0.11 -2.77 -5.08
C THR A 102 0.00 -1.35 -5.62
N THR A 103 0.04 -0.37 -4.72
CA THR A 103 0.10 1.05 -5.11
C THR A 103 1.44 1.50 -5.69
N VAL A 104 2.49 0.70 -5.58
CA VAL A 104 3.80 0.98 -6.22
C VAL A 104 4.02 0.16 -7.48
N ILE A 105 3.46 -1.05 -7.56
CA ILE A 105 3.71 -1.97 -8.68
C ILE A 105 2.70 -1.76 -9.81
N LEU A 106 1.41 -1.76 -9.49
CA LEU A 106 0.35 -1.72 -10.49
C LEU A 106 0.31 -0.43 -11.33
N PRO A 107 0.56 0.78 -10.79
CA PRO A 107 0.52 2.02 -11.58
C PRO A 107 1.47 2.03 -12.78
N GLY A 108 2.69 1.54 -12.61
CA GLY A 108 3.67 1.42 -13.69
C GLY A 108 3.24 0.42 -14.76
N LEU A 109 2.67 -0.70 -14.33
CA LEU A 109 2.15 -1.73 -15.22
C LEU A 109 0.97 -1.22 -16.06
N LEU A 110 0.00 -0.54 -15.43
CA LEU A 110 -1.15 0.05 -16.13
C LEU A 110 -0.70 1.06 -17.18
N ALA A 111 0.23 1.95 -16.83
CA ALA A 111 0.73 2.97 -17.73
C ALA A 111 1.47 2.38 -18.95
N LEU A 112 2.31 1.36 -18.74
CA LEU A 112 3.03 0.68 -19.82
C LEU A 112 2.09 -0.21 -20.64
N ALA A 113 1.15 -0.92 -20.01
CA ALA A 113 0.21 -1.77 -20.71
C ALA A 113 -0.73 -0.97 -21.62
N GLU A 114 -1.16 0.23 -21.20
CA GLU A 114 -1.94 1.12 -22.05
C GLU A 114 -1.10 1.63 -23.22
N ALA A 115 0.13 2.09 -22.97
CA ALA A 115 1.02 2.62 -23.99
C ALA A 115 1.41 1.58 -25.06
N GLU A 116 1.65 0.33 -24.65
CA GLU A 116 2.10 -0.78 -25.51
C GLU A 116 0.92 -1.72 -25.94
N ARG A 117 -0.33 -1.42 -25.52
CA ARG A 117 -1.54 -2.22 -25.78
C ARG A 117 -1.42 -3.67 -25.32
N LEU A 118 -0.99 -3.89 -24.10
CA LEU A 118 -0.81 -5.22 -23.52
C LEU A 118 -2.08 -5.68 -22.81
N SER A 119 -2.23 -7.01 -22.68
CA SER A 119 -3.42 -7.62 -22.09
C SER A 119 -3.44 -7.52 -20.55
N GLY A 120 -4.64 -7.62 -19.98
CA GLY A 120 -4.80 -7.72 -18.52
C GLY A 120 -4.10 -8.95 -17.94
N ARG A 121 -4.01 -10.06 -18.67
CA ARG A 121 -3.25 -11.25 -18.27
C ARG A 121 -1.76 -10.95 -18.12
N ALA A 122 -1.15 -10.26 -19.08
CA ALA A 122 0.24 -9.87 -19.01
C ALA A 122 0.53 -8.95 -17.80
N VAL A 123 -0.41 -8.06 -17.49
CA VAL A 123 -0.33 -7.19 -16.28
C VAL A 123 -0.40 -8.01 -15.00
N ILE A 124 -1.31 -8.98 -14.88
CA ILE A 124 -1.42 -9.85 -13.69
C ILE A 124 -0.14 -10.66 -13.49
N GLU A 125 0.41 -11.27 -14.53
CA GLU A 125 1.66 -12.04 -14.44
C GLU A 125 2.83 -11.14 -14.01
N ALA A 126 2.96 -9.97 -14.63
CA ALA A 126 3.98 -9.00 -14.27
C ALA A 126 3.80 -8.46 -12.84
N PHE A 127 2.55 -8.28 -12.39
CA PHE A 127 2.24 -7.87 -11.01
C PHE A 127 2.74 -8.91 -10.01
N VAL A 128 2.47 -10.20 -10.26
CA VAL A 128 2.96 -11.29 -9.41
C VAL A 128 4.50 -11.30 -9.37
N VAL A 129 5.18 -11.18 -10.53
CA VAL A 129 6.65 -11.10 -10.58
C VAL A 129 7.18 -9.96 -9.71
N GLY A 130 6.61 -8.76 -9.84
CA GLY A 130 7.04 -7.60 -9.06
C GLY A 130 6.76 -7.72 -7.58
N TYR A 131 5.62 -8.30 -7.23
CA TYR A 131 5.22 -8.54 -5.84
C TYR A 131 6.18 -9.52 -5.16
N GLU A 132 6.47 -10.65 -5.81
CA GLU A 132 7.40 -11.66 -5.30
C GLU A 132 8.83 -11.13 -5.21
N ALA A 133 9.27 -10.34 -6.19
CA ALA A 133 10.59 -9.69 -6.13
C ALA A 133 10.71 -8.75 -4.92
N ALA A 134 9.70 -7.91 -4.69
CA ALA A 134 9.65 -7.03 -3.51
C ALA A 134 9.60 -7.83 -2.20
N GLY A 135 8.81 -8.92 -2.17
CA GLY A 135 8.71 -9.84 -1.04
C GLY A 135 10.06 -10.48 -0.67
N MET A 136 10.77 -10.98 -1.67
CA MET A 136 12.10 -11.57 -1.48
C MET A 136 13.10 -10.53 -0.94
N ILE A 137 13.15 -9.33 -1.51
CA ILE A 137 14.04 -8.25 -1.04
C ILE A 137 13.63 -7.83 0.38
N GLY A 138 12.32 -7.62 0.61
CA GLY A 138 11.79 -7.19 1.89
C GLY A 138 12.12 -8.16 3.02
N THR A 139 11.89 -9.45 2.83
CA THR A 139 12.21 -10.49 3.82
C THR A 139 13.67 -10.46 4.24
N LEU A 140 14.58 -10.07 3.35
CA LEU A 140 16.02 -10.03 3.65
C LEU A 140 16.45 -8.81 4.47
N ILE A 141 15.81 -7.65 4.24
CA ILE A 141 16.37 -6.39 4.76
C ILE A 141 15.34 -5.49 5.45
N SER A 142 14.02 -5.71 5.30
CA SER A 142 13.03 -4.69 5.66
C SER A 142 13.04 -4.33 7.14
N GLY A 143 13.26 -5.27 8.06
CA GLY A 143 13.24 -5.00 9.50
C GLY A 143 14.23 -3.90 9.91
N SER A 144 15.52 -4.08 9.65
CA SER A 144 16.55 -3.09 9.98
C SER A 144 16.46 -1.83 9.12
N HIS A 145 16.08 -1.96 7.84
CA HIS A 145 15.84 -0.86 6.92
C HIS A 145 14.71 0.06 7.43
N TYR A 146 13.56 -0.54 7.80
CA TYR A 146 12.42 0.18 8.34
C TYR A 146 12.72 0.82 9.69
N ALA A 147 13.46 0.12 10.57
CA ALA A 147 13.90 0.65 11.87
C ALA A 147 14.82 1.87 11.72
N ARG A 148 15.64 1.93 10.66
CA ARG A 148 16.50 3.09 10.34
C ARG A 148 15.73 4.32 9.88
N GLY A 149 14.41 4.22 9.68
CA GLY A 149 13.56 5.34 9.30
C GLY A 149 13.27 5.45 7.79
N PHE A 150 13.59 4.44 7.00
CA PHE A 150 13.20 4.40 5.60
C PHE A 150 11.72 4.00 5.46
N HIS A 151 11.02 4.60 4.51
CA HIS A 151 9.68 4.16 4.09
C HIS A 151 9.83 3.09 3.00
N ALA A 152 9.75 1.82 3.38
CA ALA A 152 10.00 0.68 2.51
C ALA A 152 9.13 0.69 1.22
N THR A 153 7.94 1.27 1.26
CA THR A 153 7.09 1.49 0.08
C THR A 153 7.81 2.29 -1.01
N GLY A 154 8.54 3.35 -0.62
CA GLY A 154 9.30 4.16 -1.57
C GLY A 154 10.62 3.53 -2.02
N THR A 155 11.19 2.64 -1.21
CA THR A 155 12.52 2.08 -1.41
C THR A 155 12.46 0.65 -1.98
N ILE A 156 12.02 -0.34 -1.19
CA ILE A 156 11.85 -1.74 -1.63
C ILE A 156 10.82 -1.81 -2.75
N GLY A 157 9.73 -1.03 -2.65
CA GLY A 157 8.70 -0.95 -3.68
C GLY A 157 9.23 -0.55 -5.06
N ALA A 158 10.25 0.31 -5.14
CA ALA A 158 10.88 0.69 -6.41
C ALA A 158 11.50 -0.52 -7.16
N PHE A 159 12.08 -1.47 -6.43
CA PHE A 159 12.59 -2.72 -7.02
C PHE A 159 11.45 -3.62 -7.51
N GLY A 160 10.35 -3.74 -6.73
CA GLY A 160 9.16 -4.48 -7.15
C GLY A 160 8.55 -3.90 -8.43
N ALA A 161 8.41 -2.57 -8.50
CA ALA A 161 7.93 -1.88 -9.70
C ALA A 161 8.87 -2.09 -10.90
N ALA A 162 10.20 -2.03 -10.69
CA ALA A 162 11.17 -2.26 -11.75
C ALA A 162 11.15 -3.72 -12.25
N ALA A 163 11.02 -4.70 -11.35
CA ALA A 163 10.88 -6.11 -11.69
C ALA A 163 9.65 -6.36 -12.56
N ALA A 164 8.50 -5.81 -12.13
CA ALA A 164 7.23 -5.92 -12.83
C ALA A 164 7.28 -5.30 -14.23
N CYS A 165 7.74 -4.04 -14.32
CA CYS A 165 7.86 -3.33 -15.59
C CYS A 165 8.86 -4.01 -16.54
N ALA A 166 9.99 -4.51 -16.03
CA ALA A 166 10.97 -5.24 -16.84
C ALA A 166 10.40 -6.56 -17.39
N TYR A 167 9.64 -7.29 -16.56
CA TYR A 167 8.95 -8.51 -17.00
C TYR A 167 7.89 -8.20 -18.06
N LEU A 168 7.02 -7.20 -17.80
CA LEU A 168 5.96 -6.79 -18.74
C LEU A 168 6.52 -6.41 -20.11
N LEU A 169 7.69 -5.75 -20.15
CA LEU A 169 8.36 -5.34 -21.38
C LEU A 169 9.22 -6.45 -22.02
N GLY A 170 9.20 -7.68 -21.48
CA GLY A 170 9.94 -8.83 -22.02
C GLY A 170 11.45 -8.69 -21.92
N LEU A 171 12.00 -7.91 -20.97
CA LEU A 171 13.44 -7.76 -20.80
C LEU A 171 14.05 -9.09 -20.34
N ASP A 172 15.24 -9.42 -20.85
CA ASP A 172 16.01 -10.59 -20.40
C ASP A 172 16.58 -10.40 -18.96
N GLU A 173 17.27 -11.43 -18.45
CA GLU A 173 17.85 -11.41 -17.10
C GLU A 173 18.87 -10.26 -16.94
N GLU A 174 19.71 -10.04 -17.96
CA GLU A 174 20.75 -9.00 -17.91
C GLU A 174 20.15 -7.60 -17.93
N ALA A 175 19.18 -7.32 -18.80
CA ALA A 175 18.48 -6.06 -18.84
C ALA A 175 17.66 -5.81 -17.56
N THR A 176 17.06 -6.86 -16.97
CA THR A 176 16.37 -6.77 -15.68
C THR A 176 17.33 -6.47 -14.55
N ALA A 177 18.53 -7.04 -14.53
CA ALA A 177 19.55 -6.69 -13.54
C ALA A 177 19.99 -5.22 -13.66
N ARG A 178 20.08 -4.68 -14.91
CA ARG A 178 20.31 -3.24 -15.13
C ARG A 178 19.14 -2.41 -14.58
N ALA A 179 17.89 -2.85 -14.80
CA ALA A 179 16.71 -2.16 -14.24
C ALA A 179 16.76 -2.10 -12.71
N TYR A 180 17.18 -3.18 -12.04
CA TYR A 180 17.39 -3.18 -10.58
C TYR A 180 18.48 -2.18 -10.15
N GLY A 181 19.61 -2.15 -10.87
CA GLY A 181 20.68 -1.19 -10.60
C GLY A 181 20.24 0.27 -10.71
N LEU A 182 19.40 0.56 -11.71
CA LEU A 182 18.79 1.88 -11.92
C LEU A 182 17.75 2.22 -10.87
N ALA A 183 16.90 1.25 -10.48
CA ALA A 183 15.90 1.41 -9.42
C ALA A 183 16.55 1.65 -8.06
N GLY A 184 17.59 0.91 -7.71
CA GLY A 184 18.33 1.08 -6.45
C GLY A 184 18.94 2.47 -6.27
N SER A 185 19.28 3.15 -7.37
CA SER A 185 19.77 4.52 -7.34
C SER A 185 18.66 5.58 -7.21
N GLN A 186 17.40 5.20 -7.39
CA GLN A 186 16.22 6.06 -7.28
C GLN A 186 15.38 5.74 -6.04
N ALA A 187 15.63 4.60 -5.38
CA ALA A 187 14.89 4.13 -4.21
C ALA A 187 15.05 5.10 -3.03
N ALA A 188 13.98 5.81 -2.69
CA ALA A 188 13.97 6.85 -1.67
C ALA A 188 12.63 6.94 -0.96
N GLY A 189 12.65 7.39 0.30
CA GLY A 189 11.48 7.62 1.13
C GLY A 189 11.82 7.56 2.61
N LEU A 190 11.29 8.48 3.40
CA LEU A 190 11.57 8.59 4.84
C LEU A 190 10.28 8.54 5.66
N LYS A 191 10.26 7.76 6.73
CA LYS A 191 9.15 7.68 7.70
C LYS A 191 8.83 9.03 8.36
N ALA A 192 9.82 9.94 8.42
CA ALA A 192 9.61 11.30 8.92
C ALA A 192 8.53 12.09 8.15
N GLN A 193 8.14 11.62 6.97
CA GLN A 193 7.07 12.21 6.16
C GLN A 193 5.67 11.62 6.44
N PHE A 194 5.54 10.70 7.39
CA PHE A 194 4.24 10.17 7.75
C PHE A 194 3.33 11.27 8.30
N GLY A 195 2.07 11.27 7.90
CA GLY A 195 1.13 12.36 8.18
C GLY A 195 1.21 13.58 7.25
N THR A 196 2.06 13.54 6.22
CA THR A 196 2.14 14.60 5.20
C THR A 196 1.80 14.07 3.81
N MET A 197 1.54 14.98 2.86
CA MET A 197 1.32 14.64 1.44
C MET A 197 2.54 13.97 0.79
N THR A 198 3.72 14.04 1.39
CA THR A 198 4.93 13.39 0.88
C THR A 198 4.89 11.88 1.07
N LYS A 199 4.13 11.35 2.04
CA LYS A 199 3.99 9.89 2.19
C LYS A 199 3.40 9.24 0.92
N PRO A 200 2.22 9.64 0.40
CA PRO A 200 1.72 9.10 -0.87
C PRO A 200 2.61 9.43 -2.08
N LEU A 201 3.35 10.54 -2.06
CA LEU A 201 4.33 10.84 -3.11
C LEU A 201 5.44 9.76 -3.19
N HIS A 202 5.86 9.15 -2.07
CA HIS A 202 6.84 8.06 -2.10
C HIS A 202 6.35 6.87 -2.95
N ALA A 203 5.07 6.51 -2.87
CA ALA A 203 4.51 5.42 -3.67
C ALA A 203 4.50 5.76 -5.16
N GLY A 204 4.04 6.96 -5.52
CA GLY A 204 4.10 7.43 -6.91
C GLY A 204 5.52 7.49 -7.47
N ARG A 205 6.48 7.97 -6.68
CA ARG A 205 7.90 8.02 -7.07
C ARG A 205 8.50 6.63 -7.27
N ALA A 206 8.13 5.64 -6.45
CA ALA A 206 8.56 4.26 -6.63
C ALA A 206 8.00 3.65 -7.92
N ALA A 207 6.71 3.89 -8.21
CA ALA A 207 6.09 3.46 -9.45
C ALA A 207 6.74 4.10 -10.69
N GLU A 208 6.97 5.42 -10.66
CA GLU A 208 7.70 6.15 -11.70
C GLU A 208 9.13 5.61 -11.89
N ALA A 209 9.85 5.37 -10.79
CA ALA A 209 11.19 4.82 -10.82
C ALA A 209 11.22 3.43 -11.47
N GLY A 210 10.20 2.60 -11.21
CA GLY A 210 10.04 1.30 -11.86
C GLY A 210 9.90 1.41 -13.37
N VAL A 211 9.01 2.26 -13.86
CA VAL A 211 8.81 2.54 -15.29
C VAL A 211 10.11 3.01 -15.93
N MET A 212 10.75 4.04 -15.35
CA MET A 212 11.95 4.62 -15.94
C MET A 212 13.13 3.66 -15.92
N SER A 213 13.30 2.88 -14.85
CA SER A 213 14.36 1.87 -14.77
C SER A 213 14.22 0.81 -15.85
N ALA A 214 13.00 0.33 -16.10
CA ALA A 214 12.74 -0.64 -17.15
C ALA A 214 12.97 -0.04 -18.57
N LEU A 215 12.50 1.17 -18.82
CA LEU A 215 12.68 1.86 -20.11
C LEU A 215 14.15 2.18 -20.39
N TRP A 216 14.91 2.68 -19.40
CA TRP A 216 16.34 2.94 -19.56
C TRP A 216 17.14 1.65 -19.74
N ALA A 217 16.80 0.58 -19.01
CA ALA A 217 17.42 -0.72 -19.20
C ALA A 217 17.17 -1.30 -20.60
N ARG A 218 15.92 -1.13 -21.13
CA ARG A 218 15.55 -1.48 -22.51
C ARG A 218 16.35 -0.68 -23.53
N ALA A 219 16.62 0.58 -23.25
CA ALA A 219 17.43 1.45 -24.10
C ALA A 219 18.94 1.18 -24.00
N GLY A 220 19.40 0.31 -23.08
CA GLY A 220 20.81 -0.06 -22.93
C GLY A 220 21.61 0.78 -21.94
N VAL A 221 20.95 1.59 -21.09
CA VAL A 221 21.66 2.35 -20.03
C VAL A 221 22.33 1.36 -19.08
N SER A 222 23.65 1.50 -18.88
CA SER A 222 24.44 0.61 -18.05
C SER A 222 24.18 0.85 -16.56
N ALA A 223 24.15 -0.24 -15.77
CA ALA A 223 24.05 -0.20 -14.32
C ALA A 223 24.71 -1.44 -13.70
N ARG A 224 24.94 -1.40 -12.38
CA ARG A 224 25.46 -2.55 -11.64
C ARG A 224 24.41 -3.68 -11.60
N ALA A 225 24.83 -4.88 -11.98
CA ALA A 225 23.97 -6.07 -11.95
C ALA A 225 23.92 -6.75 -10.56
N ASP A 226 24.70 -6.30 -9.59
CA ASP A 226 24.83 -6.82 -8.23
C ASP A 226 24.44 -5.76 -7.19
N ILE A 227 23.47 -4.90 -7.52
CA ILE A 227 23.11 -3.72 -6.72
C ILE A 227 22.66 -4.05 -5.30
N LEU A 228 22.01 -5.20 -5.10
CA LEU A 228 21.53 -5.59 -3.77
C LEU A 228 22.67 -6.03 -2.87
N GLU A 229 23.54 -6.91 -3.36
CA GLU A 229 24.63 -7.56 -2.60
C GLU A 229 25.98 -6.86 -2.69
N HIS A 230 26.13 -5.83 -3.51
CA HIS A 230 27.39 -5.11 -3.63
C HIS A 230 27.80 -4.47 -2.29
N PRO A 231 29.11 -4.48 -1.89
CA PRO A 231 29.56 -3.91 -0.60
C PRO A 231 29.22 -2.43 -0.39
N ARG A 232 28.90 -1.70 -1.45
CA ARG A 232 28.39 -0.31 -1.44
C ARG A 232 27.04 -0.24 -2.14
N GLY A 233 26.30 -1.36 -2.17
CA GLY A 233 24.97 -1.48 -2.77
C GLY A 233 23.86 -1.22 -1.77
N PHE A 234 22.65 -1.56 -2.17
CA PHE A 234 21.44 -1.19 -1.44
C PHE A 234 21.38 -1.79 -0.02
N ALA A 235 21.59 -3.11 0.12
CA ALA A 235 21.51 -3.73 1.43
C ALA A 235 22.59 -3.21 2.39
N ALA A 236 23.83 -3.08 1.93
CA ALA A 236 24.95 -2.63 2.77
C ALA A 236 24.81 -1.16 3.23
N THR A 237 24.16 -0.31 2.43
CA THR A 237 24.03 1.12 2.73
C THR A 237 22.76 1.48 3.49
N GLN A 238 21.69 0.70 3.33
CA GLN A 238 20.36 1.07 3.83
C GLN A 238 19.77 0.08 4.86
N SER A 239 20.52 -0.97 5.22
CA SER A 239 20.12 -1.95 6.25
C SER A 239 21.33 -2.42 7.06
N ASP A 240 21.15 -3.39 7.95
CA ASP A 240 22.25 -4.06 8.67
C ASP A 240 23.00 -5.07 7.78
N GLY A 241 22.70 -5.07 6.48
CA GLY A 241 23.26 -5.98 5.51
C GLY A 241 22.37 -7.19 5.26
N LEU A 242 22.92 -8.13 4.50
CA LEU A 242 22.22 -9.37 4.15
C LEU A 242 22.44 -10.45 5.23
N PRO A 243 21.43 -11.28 5.51
CA PRO A 243 21.56 -12.38 6.44
C PRO A 243 22.59 -13.40 5.94
N SER A 244 23.28 -14.06 6.89
CA SER A 244 24.16 -15.17 6.59
C SER A 244 23.34 -16.45 6.42
N GLY A 245 23.56 -17.20 5.35
CA GLY A 245 22.94 -18.51 5.11
C GLY A 245 22.24 -18.64 3.77
N PRO A 246 21.65 -19.82 3.50
CA PRO A 246 20.89 -20.04 2.27
C PRO A 246 19.62 -19.18 2.25
N LEU A 247 19.31 -18.64 1.07
CA LEU A 247 18.06 -17.93 0.84
C LEU A 247 16.95 -18.95 0.56
N VAL A 248 15.94 -18.95 1.40
CA VAL A 248 14.76 -19.82 1.24
C VAL A 248 13.55 -18.94 1.07
N TRP A 249 12.82 -19.12 -0.02
CA TRP A 249 11.52 -18.50 -0.25
C TRP A 249 10.47 -19.62 -0.32
N ASP A 250 9.47 -19.54 0.54
CA ASP A 250 8.42 -20.52 0.66
C ASP A 250 7.05 -19.86 0.39
N GLY A 251 6.31 -20.45 -0.55
CA GLY A 251 5.02 -19.93 -1.01
C GLY A 251 5.11 -18.61 -1.73
N TYR A 252 3.98 -17.93 -1.85
CA TYR A 252 3.86 -16.61 -2.46
C TYR A 252 3.78 -15.51 -1.40
N ALA A 253 4.57 -14.46 -1.58
CA ALA A 253 4.46 -13.26 -0.75
C ALA A 253 3.08 -12.60 -0.92
N LEU A 254 2.50 -12.67 -2.12
CA LEU A 254 1.18 -12.15 -2.44
C LEU A 254 0.07 -12.79 -1.61
N ASP A 255 0.17 -14.08 -1.25
CA ASP A 255 -0.82 -14.77 -0.43
C ASP A 255 -0.85 -14.24 1.03
N LYS A 256 0.18 -13.50 1.43
CA LYS A 256 0.28 -12.83 2.74
C LYS A 256 -0.15 -11.36 2.68
N ASN A 257 -0.77 -10.92 1.56
CA ASN A 257 -1.27 -9.55 1.43
C ASN A 257 -2.41 -9.28 2.41
N LEU A 258 -2.39 -8.10 3.04
CA LEU A 258 -3.41 -7.65 3.99
C LEU A 258 -4.10 -6.42 3.41
N PHE A 259 -5.43 -6.48 3.30
CA PHE A 259 -6.24 -5.34 2.91
C PHE A 259 -6.66 -4.54 4.12
N LYS A 260 -6.65 -3.23 4.01
CA LYS A 260 -7.19 -2.37 5.05
C LYS A 260 -8.71 -2.31 4.99
N HIS A 261 -9.35 -2.40 6.15
CA HIS A 261 -10.78 -2.25 6.35
C HIS A 261 -11.14 -0.89 6.99
N HIS A 262 -10.14 -0.14 7.44
CA HIS A 262 -10.26 1.20 8.00
C HIS A 262 -9.38 2.17 7.21
N ALA A 263 -9.87 3.39 6.96
CA ALA A 263 -9.19 4.40 6.14
C ALA A 263 -8.06 5.12 6.90
N SER A 264 -7.18 4.37 7.57
CA SER A 264 -6.10 4.90 8.43
C SER A 264 -4.82 4.06 8.35
N CYS A 265 -3.77 4.51 9.02
CA CYS A 265 -2.50 3.79 9.14
C CYS A 265 -2.74 2.38 9.70
N PHE A 266 -2.12 1.37 9.10
CA PHE A 266 -2.33 -0.03 9.52
C PHE A 266 -2.03 -0.27 11.00
N GLY A 267 -1.04 0.41 11.58
CA GLY A 267 -0.73 0.33 13.01
C GLY A 267 -1.86 0.78 13.95
N THR A 268 -2.92 1.44 13.44
CA THR A 268 -4.09 1.81 14.25
C THR A 268 -5.21 0.77 14.20
N HIS A 269 -5.16 -0.17 13.24
CA HIS A 269 -6.24 -1.15 13.01
C HIS A 269 -6.48 -2.06 14.22
N GLY A 270 -5.42 -2.50 14.90
CA GLY A 270 -5.56 -3.29 16.12
C GLY A 270 -6.38 -2.58 17.21
N THR A 271 -6.18 -1.26 17.36
CA THR A 271 -6.97 -0.42 18.26
C THR A 271 -8.44 -0.36 17.86
N LEU A 272 -8.72 -0.15 16.56
CA LEU A 272 -10.08 -0.08 16.02
C LEU A 272 -10.84 -1.39 16.22
N GLU A 273 -10.22 -2.50 15.88
CA GLU A 273 -10.82 -3.83 15.98
C GLU A 273 -11.05 -4.27 17.43
N ALA A 274 -10.07 -4.04 18.32
CA ALA A 274 -10.21 -4.38 19.74
C ALA A 274 -11.33 -3.56 20.41
N LEU A 275 -11.40 -2.25 20.17
CA LEU A 275 -12.51 -1.41 20.68
C LEU A 275 -13.84 -1.76 20.03
N GLY A 276 -13.85 -2.06 18.74
CA GLY A 276 -15.03 -2.56 18.03
C GLY A 276 -15.59 -3.84 18.67
N ALA A 277 -14.73 -4.77 19.10
CA ALA A 277 -15.11 -5.96 19.82
C ALA A 277 -15.76 -5.65 21.19
N LEU A 278 -15.21 -4.71 21.95
CA LEU A 278 -15.79 -4.28 23.23
C LEU A 278 -17.15 -3.58 23.03
N ARG A 279 -17.29 -2.80 21.97
CA ARG A 279 -18.57 -2.17 21.61
C ARG A 279 -19.66 -3.20 21.28
N ARG A 280 -19.33 -4.23 20.52
CA ARG A 280 -20.26 -5.35 20.23
C ARG A 280 -20.70 -6.06 21.53
N GLN A 281 -19.87 -6.00 22.59
CA GLN A 281 -20.19 -6.49 23.92
C GLN A 281 -20.97 -5.48 24.79
N GLY A 282 -21.31 -4.31 24.26
CA GLY A 282 -22.15 -3.32 24.92
C GLY A 282 -21.40 -2.13 25.54
N LEU A 283 -20.10 -1.94 25.26
CA LEU A 283 -19.40 -0.69 25.65
C LEU A 283 -20.07 0.51 24.97
N ARG A 284 -20.32 1.57 25.75
CA ARG A 284 -20.85 2.85 25.29
C ARG A 284 -19.90 4.00 25.68
N PRO A 285 -19.81 5.09 24.90
CA PRO A 285 -18.91 6.21 25.16
C PRO A 285 -19.07 6.80 26.56
N GLU A 286 -20.30 6.94 27.04
CA GLU A 286 -20.64 7.56 28.32
C GLU A 286 -20.17 6.72 29.50
N ALA A 287 -20.01 5.40 29.31
CA ALA A 287 -19.53 4.50 30.33
C ALA A 287 -18.00 4.52 30.50
N VAL A 288 -17.25 5.09 29.54
CA VAL A 288 -15.79 5.07 29.55
C VAL A 288 -15.25 6.07 30.57
N ARG A 289 -14.36 5.61 31.45
CA ARG A 289 -13.57 6.43 32.38
C ARG A 289 -12.16 6.67 31.87
N SER A 290 -11.48 5.62 31.38
CA SER A 290 -10.14 5.69 30.80
C SER A 290 -9.94 4.57 29.78
N ILE A 291 -9.03 4.81 28.81
CA ILE A 291 -8.58 3.83 27.83
C ILE A 291 -7.06 3.77 27.87
N ARG A 292 -6.53 2.56 27.91
CA ARG A 292 -5.10 2.29 27.74
C ARG A 292 -4.89 1.39 26.53
N LEU A 293 -4.07 1.88 25.60
CA LEU A 293 -3.66 1.14 24.40
C LEU A 293 -2.23 0.66 24.62
N LYS A 294 -2.00 -0.63 24.61
CA LYS A 294 -0.67 -1.23 24.66
C LYS A 294 -0.31 -1.73 23.27
N VAL A 295 0.72 -1.15 22.69
CA VAL A 295 1.20 -1.38 21.32
C VAL A 295 2.71 -1.59 21.33
N ASP A 296 3.26 -2.15 20.27
CA ASP A 296 4.71 -2.25 20.11
C ASP A 296 5.40 -0.87 20.10
N ALA A 297 6.70 -0.84 20.39
CA ALA A 297 7.45 0.42 20.48
C ALA A 297 7.59 1.13 19.12
N GLY A 298 7.53 0.41 17.99
CA GLY A 298 7.59 0.97 16.65
C GLY A 298 6.38 1.83 16.29
N ALA A 299 5.25 1.60 16.95
CA ALA A 299 4.02 2.39 16.78
C ALA A 299 4.23 3.87 17.12
N ASP A 300 5.19 4.20 18.01
CA ASP A 300 5.48 5.60 18.39
C ASP A 300 5.90 6.45 17.18
N ALA A 301 6.83 5.95 16.42
CA ALA A 301 7.31 6.64 15.22
C ALA A 301 6.37 6.50 14.00
N MET A 302 5.41 5.56 14.05
CA MET A 302 4.54 5.24 12.92
C MET A 302 3.17 5.94 12.99
N CYS A 303 2.49 5.85 14.13
CA CYS A 303 1.09 6.27 14.23
C CYS A 303 0.66 6.83 15.60
N ASN A 304 1.59 7.41 16.38
CA ASN A 304 1.31 7.95 17.70
C ASN A 304 1.23 9.49 17.74
N ILE A 305 0.74 10.14 16.68
CA ILE A 305 0.47 11.59 16.71
C ILE A 305 -0.54 11.87 17.84
N ALA A 306 -0.08 12.53 18.90
CA ALA A 306 -0.88 12.69 20.10
C ALA A 306 -2.05 13.67 19.93
N ALA A 307 -1.84 14.76 19.18
CA ALA A 307 -2.81 15.83 18.95
C ALA A 307 -2.88 16.17 17.45
N PRO A 308 -3.57 15.35 16.64
CA PRO A 308 -3.71 15.61 15.22
C PRO A 308 -4.51 16.89 14.97
N ARG A 309 -4.10 17.67 13.98
CA ARG A 309 -4.73 18.96 13.59
C ARG A 309 -5.50 18.85 12.28
N THR A 310 -5.18 17.85 11.47
CA THR A 310 -5.80 17.59 10.17
C THR A 310 -6.28 16.15 10.09
N GLY A 311 -7.19 15.86 9.17
CA GLY A 311 -7.65 14.51 8.91
C GLY A 311 -6.50 13.57 8.49
N LEU A 312 -5.52 14.09 7.75
CA LEU A 312 -4.34 13.32 7.37
C LEU A 312 -3.50 12.93 8.59
N GLU A 313 -3.23 13.87 9.52
CA GLU A 313 -2.56 13.57 10.79
C GLU A 313 -3.37 12.59 11.65
N ALA A 314 -4.70 12.70 11.64
CA ALA A 314 -5.62 11.86 12.40
C ALA A 314 -5.55 10.38 12.02
N LYS A 315 -5.30 10.06 10.75
CA LYS A 315 -5.03 8.70 10.27
C LYS A 315 -3.81 8.06 10.94
N PHE A 316 -2.90 8.86 11.48
CA PHE A 316 -1.68 8.43 12.18
C PHE A 316 -1.75 8.70 13.69
N SER A 317 -2.94 8.69 14.27
CA SER A 317 -3.18 8.91 15.70
C SER A 317 -3.91 7.75 16.35
N LEU A 318 -3.23 6.94 17.13
CA LEU A 318 -3.83 5.86 17.94
C LEU A 318 -4.99 6.38 18.79
N ARG A 319 -4.80 7.55 19.44
CA ARG A 319 -5.82 8.15 20.33
C ARG A 319 -7.06 8.61 19.56
N PHE A 320 -6.87 9.16 18.36
CA PHE A 320 -7.99 9.59 17.53
C PHE A 320 -8.79 8.39 17.00
N ASN A 321 -8.08 7.35 16.54
CA ASN A 321 -8.72 6.12 16.09
C ASN A 321 -9.46 5.40 17.23
N ALA A 322 -8.92 5.43 18.45
CA ALA A 322 -9.65 4.94 19.63
C ALA A 322 -10.94 5.73 19.86
N ALA A 323 -10.90 7.06 19.70
CA ALA A 323 -12.09 7.90 19.86
C ALA A 323 -13.13 7.59 18.79
N LEU A 324 -12.74 7.45 17.52
CA LEU A 324 -13.66 7.05 16.44
C LEU A 324 -14.32 5.70 16.75
N ALA A 325 -13.53 4.70 17.15
CA ALA A 325 -14.05 3.38 17.47
C ALA A 325 -15.06 3.41 18.62
N VAL A 326 -14.80 4.16 19.68
CA VAL A 326 -15.70 4.28 20.83
C VAL A 326 -16.96 5.04 20.48
N CYS A 327 -16.85 6.13 19.69
CA CYS A 327 -17.99 6.97 19.28
C CYS A 327 -18.79 6.45 18.07
N GLU A 328 -18.61 5.19 17.74
CA GLU A 328 -19.41 4.50 16.68
C GLU A 328 -19.27 5.06 15.26
N ALA A 329 -18.15 5.72 14.96
CA ALA A 329 -17.89 6.17 13.61
C ALA A 329 -17.67 4.97 12.66
N ASP A 330 -18.17 5.09 11.44
CA ASP A 330 -17.77 4.18 10.36
C ASP A 330 -16.37 4.55 9.88
N THR A 331 -15.37 3.82 10.37
CA THR A 331 -13.96 4.05 10.05
C THR A 331 -13.54 3.50 8.69
N SER A 332 -14.45 2.80 7.98
CA SER A 332 -14.30 2.45 6.57
C SER A 332 -14.64 3.61 5.65
N ASP A 333 -15.45 4.58 6.13
CA ASP A 333 -15.76 5.81 5.42
C ASP A 333 -14.59 6.81 5.58
N VAL A 334 -14.01 7.23 4.46
CA VAL A 334 -12.94 8.24 4.44
C VAL A 334 -13.38 9.58 5.04
N ALA A 335 -14.67 9.89 5.02
CA ALA A 335 -15.24 11.10 5.62
C ALA A 335 -15.06 11.14 7.15
N ALA A 336 -14.89 10.01 7.83
CA ALA A 336 -14.56 9.95 9.25
C ALA A 336 -13.22 10.63 9.59
N TYR A 337 -12.36 10.82 8.58
CA TYR A 337 -11.05 11.45 8.69
C TYR A 337 -11.00 12.83 8.00
N ALA A 338 -12.14 13.48 7.78
CA ALA A 338 -12.16 14.86 7.29
C ALA A 338 -11.68 15.84 8.36
N ASP A 339 -11.01 16.94 7.96
CA ASP A 339 -10.49 17.97 8.88
C ASP A 339 -11.58 18.48 9.86
N ALA A 340 -12.81 18.62 9.38
CA ALA A 340 -13.96 19.05 10.20
C ALA A 340 -14.34 18.07 11.31
N VAL A 341 -13.89 16.82 11.24
CA VAL A 341 -14.19 15.77 12.25
C VAL A 341 -13.15 15.77 13.37
N VAL A 342 -11.91 16.19 13.09
CA VAL A 342 -10.76 16.05 14.00
C VAL A 342 -10.99 16.73 15.35
N HIS A 343 -11.70 17.86 15.35
CA HIS A 343 -11.93 18.71 16.53
C HIS A 343 -13.35 18.60 17.11
N ARG A 344 -14.08 17.52 16.77
CA ARG A 344 -15.38 17.27 17.41
C ARG A 344 -15.21 17.01 18.91
N ALA A 345 -16.00 17.69 19.73
CA ALA A 345 -15.87 17.69 21.19
C ALA A 345 -15.97 16.28 21.81
N GLU A 346 -16.83 15.42 21.28
CA GLU A 346 -16.97 14.04 21.71
C GLU A 346 -15.72 13.20 21.45
N LEU A 347 -15.03 13.43 20.34
CA LEU A 347 -13.78 12.74 20.01
C LEU A 347 -12.62 13.27 20.85
N GLU A 348 -12.56 14.57 21.07
CA GLU A 348 -11.55 15.20 21.95
C GLU A 348 -11.69 14.71 23.41
N ALA A 349 -12.91 14.53 23.90
CA ALA A 349 -13.17 14.01 25.23
C ALA A 349 -12.62 12.58 25.41
N ILE A 350 -12.83 11.69 24.43
CA ILE A 350 -12.28 10.33 24.47
C ILE A 350 -10.76 10.33 24.28
N ARG A 351 -10.22 11.16 23.39
CA ARG A 351 -8.76 11.33 23.22
C ARG A 351 -8.07 11.72 24.52
N ALA A 352 -8.67 12.65 25.26
CA ALA A 352 -8.11 13.17 26.52
C ALA A 352 -7.95 12.10 27.62
N ILE A 353 -8.80 11.06 27.60
CA ILE A 353 -8.78 9.94 28.54
C ILE A 353 -8.10 8.69 27.98
N THR A 354 -7.50 8.79 26.79
CA THR A 354 -6.79 7.68 26.14
C THR A 354 -5.29 7.84 26.30
N THR A 355 -4.64 6.81 26.85
CA THR A 355 -3.19 6.71 26.99
C THR A 355 -2.61 5.64 26.08
N VAL A 356 -1.38 5.84 25.61
CA VAL A 356 -0.64 4.85 24.83
C VAL A 356 0.55 4.39 25.68
N GLU A 357 0.63 3.08 25.89
CA GLU A 357 1.73 2.37 26.53
C GLU A 357 2.55 1.68 25.43
N LEU A 358 3.81 2.06 25.31
CA LEU A 358 4.75 1.37 24.42
C LEU A 358 5.27 0.13 25.13
N ALA A 359 4.97 -1.02 24.58
CA ALA A 359 5.32 -2.31 25.15
C ALA A 359 6.82 -2.61 24.99
N PRO A 360 7.41 -3.48 25.83
CA PRO A 360 8.80 -3.89 25.69
C PRO A 360 9.02 -4.63 24.35
N ALA A 361 10.28 -4.68 23.90
CA ALA A 361 10.66 -5.30 22.61
C ALA A 361 10.29 -6.80 22.48
N SER A 362 9.94 -7.47 23.56
CA SER A 362 9.41 -8.84 23.53
C SER A 362 7.91 -8.93 23.19
N TRP A 363 7.22 -7.79 23.10
CA TRP A 363 5.81 -7.74 22.70
C TRP A 363 5.70 -7.93 21.19
N PRO A 364 4.74 -8.75 20.69
CA PRO A 364 4.56 -8.92 19.25
C PRO A 364 4.15 -7.60 18.58
N GLU A 365 4.80 -7.27 17.46
CA GLU A 365 4.59 -6.01 16.73
C GLU A 365 3.15 -5.83 16.23
N ASP A 366 2.47 -6.93 15.93
CA ASP A 366 1.15 -6.94 15.28
C ASP A 366 -0.01 -7.04 16.28
N ILE A 367 0.28 -7.08 17.59
CA ILE A 367 -0.74 -7.21 18.64
C ILE A 367 -0.98 -5.89 19.35
N THR A 368 -2.24 -5.45 19.34
CA THR A 368 -2.73 -4.36 20.18
C THR A 368 -3.60 -4.92 21.30
N GLU A 369 -3.27 -4.57 22.56
CA GLU A 369 -4.14 -4.79 23.72
C GLU A 369 -4.80 -3.48 24.12
N VAL A 370 -6.10 -3.52 24.33
CA VAL A 370 -6.88 -2.39 24.82
C VAL A 370 -7.48 -2.73 26.17
N THR A 371 -7.22 -1.87 27.15
CA THR A 371 -7.86 -1.92 28.47
C THR A 371 -8.77 -0.71 28.63
N VAL A 372 -10.05 -0.93 28.92
CA VAL A 372 -11.02 0.12 29.22
C VAL A 372 -11.47 0.00 30.66
N GLU A 373 -11.29 1.08 31.45
CA GLU A 373 -11.95 1.23 32.75
C GLU A 373 -13.26 1.96 32.56
N THR A 374 -14.34 1.38 33.05
CA THR A 374 -15.67 2.02 32.99
C THR A 374 -15.94 2.83 34.26
N ARG A 375 -16.89 3.78 34.18
CA ARG A 375 -17.25 4.65 35.31
C ARG A 375 -17.88 3.89 36.49
N ASP A 376 -18.44 2.70 36.23
CA ASP A 376 -18.97 1.78 37.25
C ASP A 376 -17.88 0.84 37.83
N GLY A 377 -16.60 1.04 37.43
CA GLY A 377 -15.45 0.32 37.98
C GLY A 377 -15.11 -1.01 37.31
N ARG A 378 -15.81 -1.42 36.24
CA ARG A 378 -15.44 -2.63 35.47
C ARG A 378 -14.19 -2.38 34.64
N ILE A 379 -13.37 -3.44 34.50
CA ILE A 379 -12.21 -3.47 33.62
C ILE A 379 -12.55 -4.38 32.44
N LEU A 380 -12.53 -3.84 31.24
CA LEU A 380 -12.73 -4.58 30.00
C LEU A 380 -11.41 -4.66 29.24
N VAL A 381 -11.05 -5.84 28.75
CA VAL A 381 -9.82 -6.07 27.99
C VAL A 381 -10.16 -6.74 26.66
N ALA A 382 -9.56 -6.26 25.59
CA ALA A 382 -9.60 -6.91 24.28
C ALA A 382 -8.22 -6.83 23.61
N CYS A 383 -7.90 -7.86 22.85
CA CYS A 383 -6.68 -7.91 22.02
C CYS A 383 -7.07 -8.16 20.57
N HIS A 384 -6.30 -7.60 19.64
CA HIS A 384 -6.41 -7.90 18.23
C HIS A 384 -5.03 -8.06 17.60
N ASP A 385 -4.90 -9.09 16.75
CA ASP A 385 -3.71 -9.42 15.97
C ASP A 385 -4.00 -9.10 14.50
N VAL A 386 -3.33 -8.07 13.97
CA VAL A 386 -3.54 -7.59 12.60
C VAL A 386 -2.73 -8.36 11.55
N SER A 387 -1.84 -9.26 11.97
CA SER A 387 -0.94 -10.00 11.05
C SER A 387 -1.63 -11.13 10.28
N LYS A 388 -2.87 -11.47 10.62
CA LYS A 388 -3.57 -12.64 10.07
C LYS A 388 -4.33 -12.29 8.79
N PRO A 389 -3.92 -12.81 7.62
CA PRO A 389 -4.70 -12.69 6.40
C PRO A 389 -6.09 -13.32 6.57
N SER A 390 -7.08 -12.80 5.83
CA SER A 390 -8.40 -13.43 5.77
C SER A 390 -8.28 -14.83 5.16
N GLY A 391 -8.72 -15.86 5.87
CA GLY A 391 -8.78 -17.23 5.37
C GLY A 391 -9.96 -17.48 4.42
N ASP A 392 -10.90 -16.55 4.30
CA ASP A 392 -12.09 -16.64 3.46
C ASP A 392 -12.02 -15.59 2.33
N LEU A 393 -11.52 -16.02 1.16
CA LEU A 393 -11.43 -15.15 -0.04
C LEU A 393 -12.82 -14.72 -0.54
N GLY A 394 -13.88 -15.49 -0.29
CA GLY A 394 -15.25 -15.14 -0.67
C GLY A 394 -15.77 -13.96 0.15
N ALA A 395 -15.64 -14.02 1.47
CA ALA A 395 -15.98 -12.92 2.37
C ALA A 395 -15.12 -11.68 2.11
N LEU A 396 -13.81 -11.86 1.89
CA LEU A 396 -12.89 -10.78 1.55
C LEU A 396 -13.31 -10.07 0.25
N ARG A 397 -13.66 -10.83 -0.78
CA ARG A 397 -14.16 -10.28 -2.07
C ARG A 397 -15.39 -9.40 -1.86
N GLN A 398 -16.37 -9.84 -1.04
CA GLN A 398 -17.58 -9.04 -0.75
C GLN A 398 -17.21 -7.72 -0.04
N THR A 399 -16.32 -7.78 0.93
CA THR A 399 -15.86 -6.60 1.64
C THR A 399 -15.17 -5.60 0.70
N LEU A 400 -14.27 -6.08 -0.19
CA LEU A 400 -13.58 -5.22 -1.14
C LEU A 400 -14.51 -4.66 -2.23
N ARG A 401 -15.53 -5.41 -2.67
CA ARG A 401 -16.60 -4.88 -3.55
C ARG A 401 -17.34 -3.72 -2.89
N SER A 402 -17.72 -3.87 -1.62
CA SER A 402 -18.38 -2.79 -0.87
C SER A 402 -17.46 -1.59 -0.73
N LYS A 403 -16.19 -1.79 -0.36
CA LYS A 403 -15.18 -0.72 -0.30
C LYS A 403 -15.02 -0.01 -1.64
N PHE A 404 -14.91 -0.76 -2.74
CA PHE A 404 -14.82 -0.21 -4.09
C PHE A 404 -16.02 0.69 -4.41
N LEU A 405 -17.24 0.22 -4.18
CA LEU A 405 -18.46 0.97 -4.45
C LEU A 405 -18.59 2.22 -3.57
N ASN A 406 -18.19 2.13 -2.30
CA ASN A 406 -18.18 3.27 -1.38
C ASN A 406 -17.19 4.36 -1.83
N LEU A 407 -16.04 3.98 -2.37
CA LEU A 407 -15.02 4.91 -2.85
C LEU A 407 -15.37 5.52 -4.22
N THR A 408 -15.99 4.75 -5.10
CA THR A 408 -16.20 5.15 -6.51
C THR A 408 -17.60 5.72 -6.77
N GLY A 409 -18.61 5.23 -6.05
CA GLY A 409 -20.01 5.64 -6.21
C GLY A 409 -20.24 7.16 -6.11
N PRO A 410 -19.71 7.85 -5.09
CA PRO A 410 -19.84 9.30 -4.95
C PRO A 410 -19.24 10.09 -6.13
N ARG A 411 -18.24 9.52 -6.83
CA ARG A 411 -17.48 10.21 -7.88
C ARG A 411 -18.01 9.96 -9.28
N MET A 412 -18.50 8.77 -9.56
CA MET A 412 -18.90 8.39 -10.92
C MET A 412 -20.35 7.92 -11.03
N GLY A 413 -21.07 7.85 -9.90
CA GLY A 413 -22.44 7.32 -9.81
C GLY A 413 -22.46 5.79 -9.74
N SER A 414 -23.43 5.23 -9.00
CA SER A 414 -23.49 3.79 -8.68
C SER A 414 -23.49 2.90 -9.93
N ARG A 415 -24.26 3.25 -10.97
CA ARG A 415 -24.34 2.44 -12.20
C ARG A 415 -23.01 2.31 -12.93
N ARG A 416 -22.23 3.40 -13.01
CA ARG A 416 -20.89 3.38 -13.66
C ARG A 416 -19.89 2.63 -12.79
N ALA A 417 -19.96 2.82 -11.47
CA ALA A 417 -19.11 2.10 -10.50
C ALA A 417 -19.32 0.58 -10.60
N GLU A 418 -20.57 0.11 -10.62
CA GLU A 418 -20.91 -1.31 -10.80
C GLU A 418 -20.42 -1.85 -12.15
N GLY A 419 -20.59 -1.06 -13.24
CA GLY A 419 -20.11 -1.44 -14.56
C GLY A 419 -18.59 -1.58 -14.61
N LEU A 420 -17.84 -0.65 -14.01
CA LEU A 420 -16.39 -0.73 -13.92
C LEU A 420 -15.95 -1.92 -13.04
N MET A 421 -16.59 -2.13 -11.89
CA MET A 421 -16.32 -3.28 -11.03
C MET A 421 -16.45 -4.61 -11.79
N ALA A 422 -17.51 -4.77 -12.58
CA ALA A 422 -17.73 -5.96 -13.41
C ALA A 422 -16.65 -6.13 -14.52
N GLN A 423 -16.07 -5.04 -15.03
CA GLN A 423 -14.93 -5.09 -15.94
C GLN A 423 -13.65 -5.52 -15.21
N LEU A 424 -13.39 -4.98 -14.02
CA LEU A 424 -12.22 -5.30 -13.21
C LEU A 424 -12.22 -6.76 -12.72
N GLU A 425 -13.38 -7.33 -12.41
CA GLU A 425 -13.50 -8.76 -12.07
C GLU A 425 -13.12 -9.69 -13.24
N ARG A 426 -13.09 -9.17 -14.46
CA ARG A 426 -12.64 -9.86 -15.68
C ARG A 426 -11.32 -9.30 -16.23
N PHE A 427 -10.57 -8.57 -15.39
CA PHE A 427 -9.37 -7.85 -15.80
C PHE A 427 -8.38 -8.73 -16.58
N ALA A 428 -8.07 -9.93 -16.09
CA ALA A 428 -7.13 -10.85 -16.72
C ALA A 428 -7.57 -11.33 -18.13
N THR A 429 -8.86 -11.24 -18.47
CA THR A 429 -9.38 -11.68 -19.76
C THR A 429 -9.41 -10.57 -20.82
N GLN A 430 -9.04 -9.35 -20.47
CA GLN A 430 -9.05 -8.21 -21.39
C GLN A 430 -7.86 -8.27 -22.35
N ALA A 431 -8.13 -8.05 -23.63
CA ALA A 431 -7.11 -8.05 -24.68
C ALA A 431 -6.20 -6.80 -24.61
N ASP A 432 -6.76 -5.66 -24.18
CA ASP A 432 -6.05 -4.44 -23.79
C ASP A 432 -6.82 -3.74 -22.66
N LEU A 433 -6.25 -2.69 -22.09
CA LEU A 433 -6.80 -1.99 -20.91
C LEU A 433 -7.49 -0.65 -21.26
N ILE A 434 -7.53 -0.24 -22.51
CA ILE A 434 -7.99 1.09 -22.93
C ILE A 434 -9.42 1.33 -22.44
N ALA A 435 -10.35 0.41 -22.75
CA ALA A 435 -11.75 0.55 -22.35
C ALA A 435 -11.96 0.61 -20.83
N THR A 436 -11.15 -0.14 -20.07
CA THR A 436 -11.21 -0.12 -18.60
C THR A 436 -10.67 1.20 -18.04
N LEU A 437 -9.55 1.70 -18.56
CA LEU A 437 -8.97 2.96 -18.13
C LEU A 437 -9.85 4.16 -18.52
N ASP A 438 -10.43 4.16 -19.71
CA ASP A 438 -11.40 5.17 -20.14
C ASP A 438 -12.65 5.19 -19.24
N ALA A 439 -13.12 4.01 -18.80
CA ALA A 439 -14.26 3.90 -17.88
C ALA A 439 -14.00 4.51 -16.49
N THR A 440 -12.74 4.71 -16.11
CA THR A 440 -12.37 5.37 -14.82
C THR A 440 -12.55 6.88 -14.87
N THR A 441 -12.59 7.51 -16.05
CA THR A 441 -12.67 8.97 -16.19
C THR A 441 -13.96 9.48 -15.55
N THR A 442 -13.83 10.34 -14.55
CA THR A 442 -14.97 11.03 -13.95
C THR A 442 -15.20 12.30 -14.76
N GLY A 443 -16.36 12.40 -15.41
CA GLY A 443 -16.74 13.52 -16.28
C GLY A 443 -16.85 14.85 -15.56
#